data_9b8cb1428d702356dd9ef27166e0d206
#
_entry.id   9b8cb1428d702356dd9ef27166e0d206
#
_cell.length_a   1.000
_cell.length_b   1.000
_cell.length_c   1.000
_cell.angle_alpha   90.00
_cell.angle_beta   90.00
_cell.angle_gamma   90.00
#
_symmetry.space_group_name_H-M   'P 1'
#
loop_
_entity.id
_entity.type
_entity.pdbx_description
1 polymer ?
#
loop_
_entity_poly.entity_id
_entity_poly.type
_entity_poly.pdbx_seq_one_letter_code
_entity_poly.pdbx_strand_id
1 'polypeptide(L)'
;MVIMNKFIAICIDGWDYEYLDHHKMEFISLKKESFAKPVKGMMPSVTNVNNLSIISGDYPSKHEICSNYKYSKSLNQGTYVEDNKFVKSRTIFDICNEKNLTSILATSKNKLKTLLINNNLKNNLSYSTENPDEFLIKRFGNAPSIYTINANSWTISTASMLIYEKSPDFAYISLTDYPMHKFKPESSESLEHLKLIDDSICELINKNPGYQIFVTADHGMSDKTKLINVENELHKYNIHSIAIPIIKDKHEIHHSNLGGSIYVYINDLSNLNESKKVLKSIDGIEDVLIKSEAVQKFNLNSTSIGDLMVLGEKEVVFGSSDISSIPNDLRSHASTYETKIPLIGINTTKNPDYFIENRSIGNYIIDSI
;
A
#
# COMPACT_ATOMS: atom_id res chain seq x y z
N MET A 1 -33.04 10.73 16.09
CA MET A 1 -32.24 9.58 15.57
C MET A 1 -31.03 10.17 14.89
N VAL A 2 -29.85 10.05 15.48
CA VAL A 2 -28.61 10.52 14.84
C VAL A 2 -28.35 9.54 13.69
N ILE A 3 -28.41 10.05 12.46
CA ILE A 3 -28.03 9.25 11.28
C ILE A 3 -26.52 9.03 11.41
N MET A 4 -26.11 7.82 11.76
CA MET A 4 -24.70 7.46 11.78
C MET A 4 -24.17 7.46 10.34
N ASN A 5 -23.05 8.13 10.14
CA ASN A 5 -22.36 8.13 8.86
C ASN A 5 -21.85 6.73 8.56
N LYS A 6 -22.06 6.26 7.34
CA LYS A 6 -21.51 4.99 6.83
C LYS A 6 -20.43 5.26 5.81
N PHE A 7 -19.37 4.47 5.85
CA PHE A 7 -18.18 4.73 5.07
C PHE A 7 -17.72 3.52 4.26
N ILE A 8 -17.30 3.78 3.03
CA ILE A 8 -16.54 2.83 2.20
C ILE A 8 -15.22 3.49 1.84
N ALA A 9 -14.11 2.82 2.08
CA ALA A 9 -12.81 3.23 1.57
C ALA A 9 -12.26 2.16 0.62
N ILE A 10 -11.76 2.59 -0.54
CA ILE A 10 -11.23 1.73 -1.60
C ILE A 10 -9.78 2.14 -1.85
N CYS A 11 -8.86 1.19 -1.75
CA CYS A 11 -7.46 1.35 -2.10
C CYS A 11 -7.17 0.60 -3.41
N ILE A 12 -6.93 1.34 -4.48
CA ILE A 12 -6.48 0.80 -5.77
C ILE A 12 -4.97 0.72 -5.72
N ASP A 13 -4.44 -0.48 -5.47
CA ASP A 13 -3.02 -0.75 -5.26
C ASP A 13 -2.19 -0.36 -6.50
N GLY A 14 -1.15 0.45 -6.29
CA GLY A 14 -0.24 0.92 -7.34
C GLY A 14 -0.82 1.98 -8.29
N TRP A 15 -1.96 2.59 -7.96
CA TRP A 15 -2.62 3.57 -8.83
C TRP A 15 -1.95 4.95 -8.70
N ASP A 16 -0.99 5.21 -9.59
CA ASP A 16 -0.34 6.52 -9.69
C ASP A 16 -1.30 7.60 -10.20
N TYR A 17 -1.01 8.85 -9.83
CA TYR A 17 -1.80 9.99 -10.29
C TYR A 17 -1.77 10.14 -11.81
N GLU A 18 -0.68 9.71 -12.46
CA GLU A 18 -0.50 9.73 -13.90
C GLU A 18 -1.56 8.92 -14.67
N TYR A 19 -2.09 7.84 -14.07
CA TYR A 19 -3.14 7.05 -14.72
C TYR A 19 -4.41 7.84 -15.02
N LEU A 20 -4.69 8.93 -14.28
CA LEU A 20 -5.83 9.82 -14.55
C LEU A 20 -5.69 10.63 -15.85
N ASP A 21 -4.47 10.80 -16.35
CA ASP A 21 -4.21 11.46 -17.62
C ASP A 21 -4.53 10.55 -18.81
N HIS A 22 -4.46 9.24 -18.63
CA HIS A 22 -4.71 8.22 -19.64
C HIS A 22 -6.14 7.64 -19.61
N HIS A 23 -6.78 7.59 -18.45
CA HIS A 23 -8.13 7.09 -18.28
C HIS A 23 -8.96 8.01 -17.38
N LYS A 24 -9.99 8.61 -17.96
CA LYS A 24 -10.95 9.43 -17.21
C LYS A 24 -11.94 8.53 -16.48
N MET A 25 -11.77 8.41 -15.17
CA MET A 25 -12.66 7.60 -14.33
C MET A 25 -14.05 8.23 -14.24
N GLU A 26 -15.09 7.50 -14.69
CA GLU A 26 -16.48 7.97 -14.74
C GLU A 26 -17.07 8.14 -13.33
N PHE A 27 -16.69 7.26 -12.38
CA PHE A 27 -17.22 7.31 -11.01
C PHE A 27 -16.94 8.64 -10.31
N ILE A 28 -15.88 9.40 -10.72
CA ILE A 28 -15.54 10.71 -10.15
C ILE A 28 -16.68 11.73 -10.37
N SER A 29 -17.39 11.62 -11.50
CA SER A 29 -18.45 12.55 -11.91
C SER A 29 -19.88 12.08 -11.59
N LEU A 30 -20.05 10.88 -11.01
CA LEU A 30 -21.38 10.30 -10.77
C LEU A 30 -22.21 11.07 -9.73
N LYS A 31 -21.58 11.76 -8.80
CA LYS A 31 -22.26 12.52 -7.75
C LYS A 31 -21.80 13.96 -7.76
N LYS A 32 -22.75 14.86 -7.52
CA LYS A 32 -22.50 16.31 -7.50
C LYS A 32 -21.58 16.71 -6.33
N GLU A 33 -21.71 16.02 -5.20
CA GLU A 33 -20.89 16.25 -3.99
C GLU A 33 -19.68 15.30 -4.02
N SER A 34 -18.77 15.54 -4.95
CA SER A 34 -17.52 14.80 -5.09
C SER A 34 -16.35 15.73 -5.34
N PHE A 35 -15.16 15.25 -4.98
CA PHE A 35 -13.90 15.92 -5.30
C PHE A 35 -12.86 14.87 -5.74
N ALA A 36 -11.90 15.33 -6.53
CA ALA A 36 -10.71 14.57 -6.90
C ALA A 36 -9.47 15.47 -6.79
N LYS A 37 -8.44 15.00 -6.12
CA LYS A 37 -7.19 15.74 -5.94
C LYS A 37 -5.99 14.83 -5.74
N PRO A 38 -4.75 15.29 -6.01
CA PRO A 38 -3.57 14.58 -5.55
C PRO A 38 -3.41 14.72 -4.03
N VAL A 39 -2.92 13.62 -3.42
CA VAL A 39 -2.48 13.59 -2.03
C VAL A 39 -1.15 12.84 -1.94
N LYS A 40 -0.54 12.85 -0.75
CA LYS A 40 0.71 12.15 -0.51
C LYS A 40 0.45 10.81 0.18
N GLY A 41 1.02 9.74 -0.37
CA GLY A 41 1.18 8.45 0.31
C GLY A 41 2.31 8.49 1.34
N MET A 42 2.32 7.54 2.27
CA MET A 42 3.40 7.41 3.26
C MET A 42 4.66 6.85 2.61
N MET A 43 5.82 7.23 3.17
CA MET A 43 7.09 6.56 2.91
C MET A 43 7.37 5.53 4.01
N PRO A 44 7.94 4.40 3.62
CA PRO A 44 8.14 3.92 2.24
C PRO A 44 6.81 3.68 1.50
N SER A 45 6.81 3.97 0.19
CA SER A 45 5.63 3.83 -0.66
C SER A 45 5.38 2.36 -1.02
N VAL A 46 4.91 1.60 -0.03
CA VAL A 46 4.62 0.15 -0.14
C VAL A 46 3.27 -0.19 0.48
N THR A 47 2.68 -1.27 0.00
CA THR A 47 1.31 -1.72 0.30
C THR A 47 1.05 -1.84 1.80
N ASN A 48 1.87 -2.57 2.55
CA ASN A 48 1.64 -2.80 3.98
C ASN A 48 1.63 -1.50 4.79
N VAL A 49 2.59 -0.61 4.51
CA VAL A 49 2.74 0.69 5.20
C VAL A 49 1.52 1.57 4.97
N ASN A 50 1.12 1.72 3.71
CA ASN A 50 0.08 2.65 3.32
C ASN A 50 -1.32 2.15 3.65
N ASN A 51 -1.63 0.86 3.44
CA ASN A 51 -2.92 0.31 3.83
C ASN A 51 -3.15 0.45 5.34
N LEU A 52 -2.12 0.21 6.17
CA LEU A 52 -2.24 0.44 7.62
C LEU A 52 -2.39 1.92 7.96
N SER A 53 -1.65 2.80 7.31
CA SER A 53 -1.81 4.24 7.51
C SER A 53 -3.22 4.72 7.14
N ILE A 54 -3.81 4.20 6.06
CA ILE A 54 -5.18 4.52 5.65
C ILE A 54 -6.20 4.09 6.72
N ILE A 55 -6.12 2.85 7.23
CA ILE A 55 -7.14 2.33 8.15
C ILE A 55 -6.91 2.68 9.62
N SER A 56 -5.73 3.15 10.00
CA SER A 56 -5.44 3.60 11.36
C SER A 56 -5.44 5.12 11.52
N GLY A 57 -5.27 5.87 10.42
CA GLY A 57 -5.02 7.31 10.45
C GLY A 57 -3.62 7.65 10.96
N ASP A 58 -2.79 6.68 11.30
CA ASP A 58 -1.49 6.86 11.93
C ASP A 58 -0.33 6.85 10.94
N TYR A 59 0.80 7.41 11.37
CA TYR A 59 2.08 7.28 10.68
C TYR A 59 2.76 5.95 10.99
N PRO A 60 3.73 5.51 10.15
CA PRO A 60 4.57 4.34 10.41
C PRO A 60 5.27 4.34 11.78
N SER A 61 5.56 5.50 12.35
CA SER A 61 6.10 5.63 13.71
C SER A 61 5.17 5.08 14.80
N LYS A 62 3.86 5.06 14.54
CA LYS A 62 2.84 4.58 15.48
C LYS A 62 2.45 3.14 15.23
N HIS A 63 2.07 2.77 13.99
CA HIS A 63 1.67 1.40 13.70
C HIS A 63 2.86 0.44 13.54
N GLU A 64 4.10 0.96 13.53
CA GLU A 64 5.40 0.25 13.51
C GLU A 64 5.71 -0.55 12.25
N ILE A 65 4.88 -0.50 11.23
CA ILE A 65 5.13 -1.14 9.94
C ILE A 65 5.85 -0.17 9.02
N CYS A 66 7.11 -0.49 8.68
CA CYS A 66 7.98 0.35 7.86
C CYS A 66 8.47 -0.37 6.59
N SER A 67 8.03 -1.59 6.33
CA SER A 67 8.39 -2.42 5.16
C SER A 67 7.53 -3.69 5.13
N ASN A 68 7.69 -4.51 4.08
CA ASN A 68 7.08 -5.85 4.03
C ASN A 68 7.87 -6.91 4.81
N TYR A 69 9.10 -6.55 5.26
CA TYR A 69 9.99 -7.49 5.94
C TYR A 69 10.75 -6.81 7.07
N LYS A 70 10.64 -7.33 8.29
CA LYS A 70 11.33 -6.83 9.48
C LYS A 70 12.58 -7.67 9.74
N TYR A 71 13.74 -7.02 9.87
CA TYR A 71 15.00 -7.66 10.21
C TYR A 71 15.46 -7.25 11.61
N SER A 72 15.88 -8.24 12.39
CA SER A 72 16.48 -8.06 13.72
C SER A 72 17.99 -8.32 13.64
N LYS A 73 18.79 -7.26 13.74
CA LYS A 73 20.26 -7.36 13.74
C LYS A 73 20.77 -8.21 14.90
N SER A 74 20.18 -8.10 16.10
CA SER A 74 20.60 -8.84 17.29
C SER A 74 20.36 -10.35 17.18
N LEU A 75 19.32 -10.75 16.46
CA LEU A 75 18.98 -12.16 16.25
C LEU A 75 19.50 -12.71 14.91
N ASN A 76 20.04 -11.83 14.06
CA ASN A 76 20.40 -12.13 12.67
C ASN A 76 19.27 -12.84 11.93
N GLN A 77 18.04 -12.42 12.15
CA GLN A 77 16.84 -13.04 11.58
C GLN A 77 15.86 -12.00 11.04
N GLY A 78 15.18 -12.40 9.99
CA GLY A 78 14.13 -11.58 9.41
C GLY A 78 12.79 -12.30 9.38
N THR A 79 11.72 -11.52 9.33
CA THR A 79 10.35 -12.02 9.33
C THR A 79 9.49 -11.22 8.36
N TYR A 80 8.68 -11.91 7.57
CA TYR A 80 7.67 -11.29 6.70
C TYR A 80 6.56 -10.67 7.54
N VAL A 81 6.19 -9.44 7.20
CA VAL A 81 5.17 -8.66 7.93
C VAL A 81 3.80 -8.97 7.31
N GLU A 82 3.25 -10.13 7.67
CA GLU A 82 1.99 -10.66 7.11
C GLU A 82 0.97 -11.02 8.19
N ASP A 83 1.17 -10.58 9.45
CA ASP A 83 0.34 -10.96 10.58
C ASP A 83 0.00 -9.72 11.41
N ASN A 84 -1.24 -9.61 11.87
CA ASN A 84 -1.74 -8.47 12.64
C ASN A 84 -0.98 -8.24 13.97
N LYS A 85 -0.32 -9.26 14.54
CA LYS A 85 0.51 -9.11 15.75
C LYS A 85 1.63 -8.05 15.63
N PHE A 86 2.05 -7.71 14.39
CA PHE A 86 3.03 -6.67 14.13
C PHE A 86 2.46 -5.26 14.23
N VAL A 87 1.16 -5.10 14.07
CA VAL A 87 0.46 -3.80 14.08
C VAL A 87 0.30 -3.30 15.51
N LYS A 88 0.73 -2.06 15.77
CA LYS A 88 0.66 -1.46 17.12
C LYS A 88 -0.39 -0.35 17.25
N SER A 89 -0.93 0.14 16.15
CA SER A 89 -2.04 1.09 16.15
C SER A 89 -3.39 0.37 16.19
N ARG A 90 -4.37 1.03 16.78
CA ARG A 90 -5.78 0.68 16.59
C ARG A 90 -6.22 1.07 15.19
N THR A 91 -6.97 0.19 14.56
CA THR A 91 -7.55 0.41 13.23
C THR A 91 -9.02 0.83 13.33
N ILE A 92 -9.59 1.31 12.23
CA ILE A 92 -11.04 1.55 12.15
C ILE A 92 -11.82 0.26 12.50
N PHE A 93 -11.30 -0.92 12.14
CA PHE A 93 -11.92 -2.21 12.48
C PHE A 93 -11.98 -2.46 13.99
N ASP A 94 -10.90 -2.15 14.70
CA ASP A 94 -10.87 -2.27 16.18
C ASP A 94 -11.88 -1.31 16.81
N ILE A 95 -11.96 -0.07 16.31
CA ILE A 95 -12.89 0.95 16.80
C ILE A 95 -14.34 0.55 16.50
N CYS A 96 -14.63 0.02 15.30
CA CYS A 96 -15.94 -0.51 14.98
C CYS A 96 -16.35 -1.61 15.98
N ASN A 97 -15.45 -2.56 16.23
CA ASN A 97 -15.72 -3.65 17.17
C ASN A 97 -15.98 -3.16 18.61
N GLU A 98 -15.20 -2.18 19.11
CA GLU A 98 -15.38 -1.57 20.42
C GLU A 98 -16.72 -0.85 20.56
N LYS A 99 -17.18 -0.21 19.47
CA LYS A 99 -18.46 0.51 19.42
C LYS A 99 -19.65 -0.38 19.01
N ASN A 100 -19.45 -1.71 18.86
CA ASN A 100 -20.44 -2.66 18.34
C ASN A 100 -20.98 -2.31 16.95
N LEU A 101 -20.16 -1.63 16.14
CA LEU A 101 -20.45 -1.37 14.74
C LEU A 101 -20.02 -2.56 13.89
N THR A 102 -20.62 -2.66 12.69
CA THR A 102 -20.35 -3.73 11.73
C THR A 102 -19.35 -3.28 10.68
N SER A 103 -18.47 -4.19 10.27
CA SER A 103 -17.45 -3.86 9.27
C SER A 103 -17.22 -4.99 8.26
N ILE A 104 -16.76 -4.61 7.06
CA ILE A 104 -16.34 -5.54 6.00
C ILE A 104 -14.93 -5.19 5.55
N LEU A 105 -14.07 -6.20 5.45
CA LEU A 105 -12.78 -6.14 4.76
C LEU A 105 -12.80 -7.06 3.54
N ALA A 106 -12.62 -6.50 2.36
CA ALA A 106 -12.41 -7.24 1.12
C ALA A 106 -11.02 -6.93 0.57
N THR A 107 -10.19 -7.94 0.35
CA THR A 107 -8.86 -7.73 -0.23
C THR A 107 -8.64 -8.64 -1.44
N SER A 108 -7.83 -8.21 -2.41
CA SER A 108 -7.36 -9.13 -3.44
C SER A 108 -6.31 -10.09 -2.86
N LYS A 109 -5.37 -9.62 -2.05
CA LYS A 109 -4.24 -10.38 -1.48
C LYS A 109 -4.56 -10.94 -0.09
N ASN A 110 -4.39 -12.25 0.12
CA ASN A 110 -4.66 -12.88 1.42
C ASN A 110 -3.70 -12.41 2.53
N LYS A 111 -2.43 -12.16 2.20
CA LYS A 111 -1.45 -11.63 3.17
C LYS A 111 -1.91 -10.29 3.78
N LEU A 112 -2.56 -9.44 2.98
CA LEU A 112 -3.06 -8.16 3.45
C LEU A 112 -4.27 -8.34 4.37
N LYS A 113 -5.19 -9.27 4.06
CA LYS A 113 -6.28 -9.62 4.98
C LYS A 113 -5.75 -9.99 6.36
N THR A 114 -4.75 -10.87 6.43
CA THR A 114 -4.18 -11.34 7.71
C THR A 114 -3.42 -10.26 8.47
N LEU A 115 -2.86 -9.26 7.76
CA LEU A 115 -2.19 -8.13 8.38
C LEU A 115 -3.19 -7.11 8.95
N LEU A 116 -4.25 -6.79 8.21
CA LEU A 116 -5.17 -5.70 8.55
C LEU A 116 -6.21 -6.08 9.61
N ILE A 117 -6.51 -7.37 9.76
CA ILE A 117 -7.58 -7.85 10.66
C ILE A 117 -7.01 -8.60 11.85
N ASN A 118 -7.45 -8.16 13.04
CA ASN A 118 -7.33 -8.96 14.26
C ASN A 118 -8.45 -10.03 14.29
N ASN A 119 -8.06 -11.29 14.42
CA ASN A 119 -9.00 -12.43 14.42
C ASN A 119 -10.03 -12.43 15.57
N ASN A 120 -9.89 -11.54 16.53
CA ASN A 120 -10.81 -11.42 17.68
C ASN A 120 -12.00 -10.47 17.42
N LEU A 121 -12.13 -9.88 16.24
CA LEU A 121 -13.22 -8.98 15.91
C LEU A 121 -14.53 -9.76 15.71
N LYS A 122 -15.59 -9.38 16.46
CA LYS A 122 -16.87 -10.11 16.48
C LYS A 122 -17.82 -9.72 15.35
N ASN A 123 -17.82 -8.43 14.97
CA ASN A 123 -18.77 -7.84 14.02
C ASN A 123 -18.10 -7.51 12.69
N ASN A 124 -17.10 -8.32 12.29
CA ASN A 124 -16.37 -8.15 11.05
C ASN A 124 -16.57 -9.33 10.10
N LEU A 125 -16.78 -9.02 8.83
CA LEU A 125 -16.66 -9.98 7.73
C LEU A 125 -15.39 -9.66 6.95
N SER A 126 -14.46 -10.61 6.85
CA SER A 126 -13.22 -10.41 6.11
C SER A 126 -12.93 -11.57 5.14
N TYR A 127 -12.53 -11.25 3.91
CA TYR A 127 -12.20 -12.25 2.90
C TYR A 127 -11.13 -11.74 1.93
N SER A 128 -10.58 -12.66 1.14
CA SER A 128 -9.66 -12.33 0.04
C SER A 128 -10.03 -13.06 -1.24
N THR A 129 -9.78 -12.41 -2.38
CA THR A 129 -9.95 -13.00 -3.71
C THR A 129 -8.93 -14.12 -3.96
N GLU A 130 -7.72 -13.98 -3.45
CA GLU A 130 -6.66 -14.98 -3.57
C GLU A 130 -7.01 -16.31 -2.88
N ASN A 131 -7.74 -16.26 -1.75
CA ASN A 131 -8.16 -17.44 -1.00
C ASN A 131 -9.61 -17.26 -0.52
N PRO A 132 -10.60 -17.34 -1.44
CA PRO A 132 -12.00 -17.19 -1.11
C PRO A 132 -12.51 -18.42 -0.35
N ASP A 133 -13.41 -18.20 0.61
CA ASP A 133 -14.10 -19.28 1.29
C ASP A 133 -15.21 -19.91 0.42
N GLU A 134 -15.72 -21.07 0.86
CA GLU A 134 -16.79 -21.79 0.12
C GLU A 134 -18.06 -20.96 -0.06
N PHE A 135 -18.40 -20.09 0.88
CA PHE A 135 -19.55 -19.20 0.79
C PHE A 135 -19.43 -18.26 -0.40
N LEU A 136 -18.26 -17.64 -0.57
CA LEU A 136 -17.99 -16.72 -1.70
C LEU A 136 -18.00 -17.47 -3.04
N ILE A 137 -17.35 -18.64 -3.10
CA ILE A 137 -17.31 -19.46 -4.32
C ILE A 137 -18.72 -19.89 -4.73
N LYS A 138 -19.52 -20.38 -3.78
CA LYS A 138 -20.90 -20.81 -4.03
C LYS A 138 -21.79 -19.67 -4.51
N ARG A 139 -21.54 -18.47 -4.04
CA ARG A 139 -22.38 -17.30 -4.31
C ARG A 139 -21.97 -16.52 -5.54
N PHE A 140 -20.69 -16.31 -5.76
CA PHE A 140 -20.14 -15.41 -6.79
C PHE A 140 -19.35 -16.15 -7.86
N GLY A 141 -19.25 -17.48 -7.78
CA GLY A 141 -18.42 -18.28 -8.66
C GLY A 141 -16.95 -18.29 -8.25
N ASN A 142 -16.12 -18.96 -9.04
CA ASN A 142 -14.68 -19.04 -8.79
C ASN A 142 -14.03 -17.65 -8.94
N ALA A 143 -13.21 -17.28 -7.95
CA ALA A 143 -12.43 -16.07 -8.05
C ALA A 143 -11.37 -16.19 -9.14
N PRO A 144 -11.09 -15.12 -9.91
CA PRO A 144 -9.96 -15.09 -10.82
C PRO A 144 -8.65 -15.09 -10.04
N SER A 145 -7.56 -15.53 -10.69
CA SER A 145 -6.22 -15.38 -10.11
C SER A 145 -5.91 -13.90 -9.87
N ILE A 146 -5.24 -13.59 -8.74
CA ILE A 146 -4.79 -12.22 -8.42
C ILE A 146 -3.75 -11.68 -9.41
N TYR A 147 -3.22 -12.53 -10.29
CA TYR A 147 -2.31 -12.22 -11.39
C TYR A 147 -3.04 -12.02 -12.73
N THR A 148 -4.27 -11.49 -12.68
CA THR A 148 -5.07 -11.13 -13.85
C THR A 148 -5.70 -9.75 -13.70
N ILE A 149 -6.08 -9.13 -14.83
CA ILE A 149 -6.75 -7.80 -14.83
C ILE A 149 -8.16 -7.86 -14.22
N ASN A 150 -8.76 -9.04 -14.10
CA ASN A 150 -10.15 -9.24 -13.61
C ASN A 150 -10.20 -9.37 -12.07
N ALA A 151 -9.08 -9.58 -11.39
CA ALA A 151 -9.07 -9.82 -9.95
C ALA A 151 -9.67 -8.63 -9.16
N ASN A 152 -9.32 -7.42 -9.55
CA ASN A 152 -9.75 -6.21 -8.88
C ASN A 152 -11.25 -5.92 -9.05
N SER A 153 -11.77 -6.08 -10.25
CA SER A 153 -13.22 -5.94 -10.51
C SER A 153 -14.04 -6.99 -9.77
N TRP A 154 -13.58 -8.25 -9.70
CA TRP A 154 -14.23 -9.30 -8.90
C TRP A 154 -14.25 -8.94 -7.40
N THR A 155 -13.14 -8.44 -6.84
CA THR A 155 -13.05 -8.00 -5.44
C THR A 155 -14.05 -6.89 -5.15
N ILE A 156 -14.13 -5.87 -6.02
CA ILE A 156 -15.06 -4.73 -5.85
C ILE A 156 -16.52 -5.20 -5.98
N SER A 157 -16.84 -6.00 -6.98
CA SER A 157 -18.20 -6.45 -7.26
C SER A 157 -18.75 -7.35 -6.15
N THR A 158 -17.95 -8.28 -5.63
CA THR A 158 -18.34 -9.11 -4.48
C THR A 158 -18.51 -8.27 -3.21
N ALA A 159 -17.62 -7.31 -2.96
CA ALA A 159 -17.74 -6.38 -1.85
C ALA A 159 -19.00 -5.52 -1.98
N SER A 160 -19.30 -4.98 -3.16
CA SER A 160 -20.49 -4.17 -3.45
C SER A 160 -21.78 -4.90 -3.08
N MET A 161 -21.90 -6.17 -3.45
CA MET A 161 -23.06 -7.00 -3.12
C MET A 161 -23.18 -7.25 -1.62
N LEU A 162 -22.08 -7.61 -0.96
CA LEU A 162 -22.08 -7.86 0.48
C LEU A 162 -22.35 -6.59 1.30
N ILE A 163 -21.86 -5.43 0.86
CA ILE A 163 -22.16 -4.13 1.45
C ILE A 163 -23.65 -3.81 1.32
N TYR A 164 -24.22 -3.99 0.13
CA TYR A 164 -25.64 -3.78 -0.10
C TYR A 164 -26.53 -4.64 0.83
N GLU A 165 -26.20 -5.91 1.00
CA GLU A 165 -27.02 -6.85 1.77
C GLU A 165 -26.85 -6.71 3.28
N LYS A 166 -25.63 -6.47 3.74
CA LYS A 166 -25.31 -6.41 5.17
C LYS A 166 -25.35 -5.00 5.75
N SER A 167 -25.28 -4.00 4.87
CA SER A 167 -25.32 -2.59 5.23
C SER A 167 -24.35 -2.21 6.38
N PRO A 168 -23.04 -2.60 6.30
CA PRO A 168 -22.08 -2.33 7.37
C PRO A 168 -21.90 -0.84 7.63
N ASP A 169 -21.37 -0.50 8.80
CA ASP A 169 -21.04 0.88 9.16
C ASP A 169 -19.72 1.32 8.49
N PHE A 170 -18.80 0.39 8.29
CA PHE A 170 -17.55 0.61 7.57
C PHE A 170 -17.21 -0.54 6.62
N ALA A 171 -16.73 -0.23 5.43
CA ALA A 171 -16.14 -1.20 4.52
C ALA A 171 -14.80 -0.71 3.98
N TYR A 172 -13.81 -1.60 3.94
CA TYR A 172 -12.51 -1.36 3.30
C TYR A 172 -12.27 -2.38 2.20
N ILE A 173 -11.95 -1.88 1.00
CA ILE A 173 -11.66 -2.70 -0.17
C ILE A 173 -10.22 -2.38 -0.59
N SER A 174 -9.34 -3.38 -0.61
CA SER A 174 -7.94 -3.21 -1.06
C SER A 174 -7.63 -4.18 -2.20
N LEU A 175 -7.09 -3.65 -3.28
CA LEU A 175 -6.91 -4.35 -4.54
C LEU A 175 -5.51 -4.97 -4.67
N THR A 176 -5.14 -5.46 -5.87
CA THR A 176 -3.80 -5.94 -6.21
C THR A 176 -3.19 -5.07 -7.30
N ASP A 177 -1.89 -4.82 -7.18
CA ASP A 177 -1.05 -4.01 -8.05
C ASP A 177 -0.45 -4.78 -9.25
N TYR A 178 -0.75 -6.08 -9.39
CA TYR A 178 -0.16 -6.89 -10.45
C TYR A 178 -0.27 -6.24 -11.84
N PRO A 179 -1.44 -5.73 -12.29
CA PRO A 179 -1.52 -5.07 -13.59
C PRO A 179 -0.68 -3.81 -13.69
N MET A 180 -0.50 -3.06 -12.59
CA MET A 180 0.30 -1.83 -12.56
C MET A 180 1.80 -2.12 -12.65
N HIS A 181 2.27 -3.25 -12.11
CA HIS A 181 3.63 -3.74 -12.32
C HIS A 181 3.87 -4.22 -13.74
N LYS A 182 2.85 -4.80 -14.39
CA LYS A 182 3.00 -5.48 -15.67
C LYS A 182 2.83 -4.57 -16.87
N PHE A 183 1.95 -3.59 -16.77
CA PHE A 183 1.51 -2.79 -17.91
C PHE A 183 1.74 -1.29 -17.66
N LYS A 184 2.21 -0.58 -18.68
CA LYS A 184 2.38 0.88 -18.64
C LYS A 184 1.02 1.59 -18.66
N PRO A 185 0.90 2.81 -18.10
CA PRO A 185 -0.36 3.54 -18.02
C PRO A 185 -1.12 3.67 -19.35
N GLU A 186 -0.39 3.88 -20.45
CA GLU A 186 -0.93 4.07 -21.80
C GLU A 186 -1.28 2.77 -22.54
N SER A 187 -0.95 1.60 -21.99
CA SER A 187 -1.19 0.32 -22.67
C SER A 187 -2.68 -0.04 -22.72
N SER A 188 -3.08 -0.81 -23.73
CA SER A 188 -4.44 -1.31 -23.88
C SER A 188 -4.91 -2.13 -22.68
N GLU A 189 -4.01 -2.92 -22.10
CA GLU A 189 -4.28 -3.76 -20.92
C GLU A 189 -4.50 -2.94 -19.66
N SER A 190 -3.73 -1.83 -19.48
CA SER A 190 -3.96 -0.88 -18.38
C SER A 190 -5.30 -0.17 -18.54
N LEU A 191 -5.64 0.27 -19.75
CA LEU A 191 -6.91 0.94 -20.01
C LEU A 191 -8.10 0.00 -19.79
N GLU A 192 -8.00 -1.26 -20.21
CA GLU A 192 -9.02 -2.29 -19.94
C GLU A 192 -9.15 -2.56 -18.44
N HIS A 193 -8.04 -2.71 -17.73
CA HIS A 193 -8.02 -2.92 -16.29
C HIS A 193 -8.69 -1.76 -15.53
N LEU A 194 -8.31 -0.51 -15.86
CA LEU A 194 -8.90 0.69 -15.24
C LEU A 194 -10.38 0.81 -15.54
N LYS A 195 -10.81 0.48 -16.77
CA LYS A 195 -12.23 0.46 -17.12
C LYS A 195 -13.01 -0.55 -16.29
N LEU A 196 -12.50 -1.77 -16.09
CA LEU A 196 -13.13 -2.78 -15.24
C LEU A 196 -13.29 -2.32 -13.80
N ILE A 197 -12.28 -1.62 -13.26
CA ILE A 197 -12.34 -1.01 -11.91
C ILE A 197 -13.39 0.09 -11.88
N ASP A 198 -13.37 1.00 -12.85
CA ASP A 198 -14.29 2.13 -12.94
C ASP A 198 -15.75 1.67 -13.00
N ASP A 199 -16.07 0.75 -13.91
CA ASP A 199 -17.40 0.16 -14.06
C ASP A 199 -17.87 -0.48 -12.73
N SER A 200 -16.98 -1.20 -12.04
CA SER A 200 -17.29 -1.85 -10.75
C SER A 200 -17.51 -0.84 -9.62
N ILE A 201 -16.76 0.26 -9.58
CA ILE A 201 -16.96 1.34 -8.60
C ILE A 201 -18.23 2.11 -8.90
N CYS A 202 -18.55 2.39 -10.18
CA CYS A 202 -19.81 2.98 -10.59
C CYS A 202 -21.01 2.16 -10.09
N GLU A 203 -20.96 0.83 -10.27
CA GLU A 203 -22.00 -0.06 -9.77
C GLU A 203 -22.10 -0.06 -8.23
N LEU A 204 -20.95 -0.05 -7.53
CA LEU A 204 -20.90 0.02 -6.06
C LEU A 204 -21.56 1.31 -5.55
N ILE A 205 -21.25 2.48 -6.15
CA ILE A 205 -21.83 3.78 -5.78
C ILE A 205 -23.34 3.78 -5.98
N ASN A 206 -23.81 3.24 -7.10
CA ASN A 206 -25.24 3.20 -7.44
C ASN A 206 -26.03 2.28 -6.52
N LYS A 207 -25.45 1.12 -6.14
CA LYS A 207 -26.09 0.17 -5.21
C LYS A 207 -26.07 0.66 -3.76
N ASN A 208 -25.11 1.51 -3.37
CA ASN A 208 -24.87 1.91 -1.99
C ASN A 208 -24.92 3.44 -1.81
N PRO A 209 -26.01 4.12 -2.17
CA PRO A 209 -26.07 5.58 -2.27
C PRO A 209 -25.97 6.32 -0.93
N GLY A 210 -26.15 5.61 0.21
CA GLY A 210 -26.10 6.19 1.56
C GLY A 210 -24.70 6.26 2.18
N TYR A 211 -23.67 5.84 1.47
CA TYR A 211 -22.30 5.84 1.98
C TYR A 211 -21.52 7.08 1.55
N GLN A 212 -20.66 7.56 2.44
CA GLN A 212 -19.52 8.39 2.06
C GLN A 212 -18.41 7.45 1.55
N ILE A 213 -17.91 7.72 0.35
CA ILE A 213 -16.97 6.81 -0.32
C ILE A 213 -15.66 7.55 -0.60
N PHE A 214 -14.56 6.94 -0.21
CA PHE A 214 -13.21 7.42 -0.50
C PHE A 214 -12.50 6.41 -1.39
N VAL A 215 -11.95 6.87 -2.51
CA VAL A 215 -11.12 6.05 -3.40
C VAL A 215 -9.73 6.67 -3.44
N THR A 216 -8.70 5.88 -3.13
CA THR A 216 -7.30 6.33 -3.14
C THR A 216 -6.39 5.19 -3.59
N ALA A 217 -5.08 5.44 -3.58
CA ALA A 217 -4.06 4.42 -3.72
C ALA A 217 -3.19 4.35 -2.44
N ASP A 218 -2.45 3.29 -2.32
CA ASP A 218 -1.39 3.15 -1.31
C ASP A 218 -0.07 3.78 -1.81
N HIS A 219 0.26 3.58 -3.07
CA HIS A 219 1.41 4.16 -3.77
C HIS A 219 1.13 4.24 -5.28
N GLY A 220 2.02 4.91 -5.99
CA GLY A 220 2.09 4.87 -7.45
C GLY A 220 3.02 3.78 -7.96
N MET A 221 3.41 3.90 -9.24
CA MET A 221 4.27 2.93 -9.92
C MET A 221 5.12 3.65 -10.97
N SER A 222 6.42 3.31 -11.07
CA SER A 222 7.30 3.87 -12.08
C SER A 222 8.17 2.82 -12.76
N ASP A 223 8.63 3.13 -13.98
CA ASP A 223 9.56 2.29 -14.74
C ASP A 223 10.92 2.27 -14.06
N LYS A 224 11.59 1.11 -14.05
CA LYS A 224 12.87 0.89 -13.39
C LYS A 224 13.86 0.29 -14.38
N THR A 225 15.02 0.93 -14.51
CA THR A 225 16.03 0.56 -15.52
C THR A 225 17.42 0.31 -14.92
N LYS A 226 17.66 0.67 -13.65
CA LYS A 226 18.98 0.58 -13.01
C LYS A 226 18.90 -0.16 -11.68
N LEU A 227 19.73 -1.20 -11.51
CA LEU A 227 19.92 -1.93 -10.26
C LEU A 227 21.18 -1.47 -9.55
N ILE A 228 21.08 -1.17 -8.27
CA ILE A 228 22.22 -0.92 -7.39
C ILE A 228 22.24 -1.98 -6.28
N ASN A 229 23.36 -2.71 -6.17
CA ASN A 229 23.60 -3.65 -5.10
C ASN A 229 24.43 -2.99 -4.00
N VAL A 230 23.75 -2.49 -2.98
CA VAL A 230 24.34 -1.71 -1.88
C VAL A 230 25.39 -2.49 -1.09
N GLU A 231 25.16 -3.78 -0.84
CA GLU A 231 26.12 -4.61 -0.10
C GLU A 231 27.43 -4.73 -0.87
N ASN A 232 27.35 -5.01 -2.17
CA ASN A 232 28.54 -5.14 -3.02
C ASN A 232 29.30 -3.80 -3.12
N GLU A 233 28.58 -2.69 -3.20
CA GLU A 233 29.23 -1.37 -3.25
C GLU A 233 29.99 -1.06 -1.96
N LEU A 234 29.41 -1.33 -0.79
CA LEU A 234 30.08 -1.13 0.50
C LEU A 234 31.23 -2.13 0.70
N HIS A 235 31.10 -3.37 0.23
CA HIS A 235 32.13 -4.38 0.35
C HIS A 235 33.44 -4.00 -0.39
N LYS A 236 33.37 -3.22 -1.49
CA LYS A 236 34.57 -2.68 -2.18
C LYS A 236 35.46 -1.83 -1.27
N TYR A 237 34.87 -1.27 -0.20
CA TYR A 237 35.55 -0.46 0.81
C TYR A 237 35.79 -1.22 2.13
N ASN A 238 35.71 -2.56 2.11
CA ASN A 238 35.81 -3.41 3.31
C ASN A 238 34.73 -3.10 4.38
N ILE A 239 33.59 -2.54 3.99
CA ILE A 239 32.48 -2.30 4.89
C ILE A 239 31.47 -3.44 4.77
N HIS A 240 31.34 -4.22 5.84
CA HIS A 240 30.37 -5.31 5.89
C HIS A 240 29.01 -4.81 6.36
N SER A 241 27.98 -5.15 5.62
CA SER A 241 26.60 -4.74 5.88
C SER A 241 25.60 -5.80 5.46
N ILE A 242 24.36 -5.64 5.90
CA ILE A 242 23.19 -6.39 5.41
C ILE A 242 22.23 -5.36 4.86
N ALA A 243 21.85 -5.51 3.59
CA ALA A 243 20.89 -4.64 2.92
C ALA A 243 19.56 -5.41 2.72
N ILE A 244 18.49 -4.85 3.26
CA ILE A 244 17.16 -5.45 3.21
C ILE A 244 16.26 -4.60 2.32
N PRO A 245 15.84 -5.11 1.15
CA PRO A 245 14.85 -4.44 0.32
C PRO A 245 13.57 -4.14 1.10
N ILE A 246 13.01 -2.96 0.91
CA ILE A 246 11.76 -2.57 1.57
C ILE A 246 10.59 -3.38 1.01
N ILE A 247 10.60 -3.65 -0.30
CA ILE A 247 9.74 -4.66 -0.93
C ILE A 247 10.45 -6.00 -0.79
N LYS A 248 9.98 -6.84 0.12
CA LYS A 248 10.47 -8.21 0.28
C LYS A 248 9.31 -9.11 0.68
N ASP A 249 8.84 -9.91 -0.28
CA ASP A 249 7.72 -10.83 -0.15
C ASP A 249 8.16 -12.27 -0.36
N LYS A 250 7.37 -13.22 0.10
CA LYS A 250 7.60 -14.66 -0.13
C LYS A 250 7.41 -15.06 -1.58
N HIS A 251 6.49 -14.37 -2.28
CA HIS A 251 6.12 -14.65 -3.66
C HIS A 251 6.54 -13.46 -4.54
N GLU A 252 7.52 -13.68 -5.40
CA GLU A 252 8.23 -12.64 -6.15
C GLU A 252 7.80 -12.54 -7.62
N ILE A 253 6.56 -12.92 -7.96
CA ILE A 253 6.15 -13.14 -9.36
C ILE A 253 6.22 -11.86 -10.21
N HIS A 254 6.00 -10.68 -9.64
CA HIS A 254 5.84 -9.44 -10.43
C HIS A 254 6.82 -8.32 -10.10
N HIS A 255 7.46 -8.30 -8.94
CA HIS A 255 8.37 -7.22 -8.53
C HIS A 255 9.80 -7.68 -8.22
N SER A 256 10.06 -8.99 -8.22
CA SER A 256 11.39 -9.60 -7.96
C SER A 256 12.08 -9.08 -6.69
N ASN A 257 11.32 -8.63 -5.67
CA ASN A 257 11.84 -7.97 -4.46
C ASN A 257 12.72 -6.74 -4.75
N LEU A 258 12.42 -6.02 -5.83
CA LEU A 258 13.17 -4.84 -6.28
C LEU A 258 12.35 -3.57 -6.03
N GLY A 259 12.82 -2.70 -5.16
CA GLY A 259 12.16 -1.45 -4.82
C GLY A 259 13.08 -0.25 -4.86
N GLY A 260 12.49 0.95 -4.94
CA GLY A 260 13.23 2.23 -5.06
C GLY A 260 13.89 2.72 -3.76
N SER A 261 13.81 1.96 -2.66
CA SER A 261 14.54 2.24 -1.42
C SER A 261 14.89 0.95 -0.68
N ILE A 262 15.92 1.03 0.18
CA ILE A 262 16.46 -0.13 0.91
C ILE A 262 16.94 0.28 2.29
N TYR A 263 16.80 -0.61 3.29
CA TYR A 263 17.42 -0.46 4.60
C TYR A 263 18.76 -1.16 4.65
N VAL A 264 19.77 -0.49 5.23
CA VAL A 264 21.13 -1.02 5.39
C VAL A 264 21.46 -1.09 6.88
N TYR A 265 21.91 -2.25 7.30
CA TYR A 265 22.38 -2.55 8.65
C TYR A 265 23.90 -2.71 8.61
N ILE A 266 24.63 -1.78 9.20
CA ILE A 266 26.11 -1.76 9.19
C ILE A 266 26.62 -2.62 10.33
N ASN A 267 27.51 -3.59 10.04
CA ASN A 267 28.00 -4.52 11.06
C ASN A 267 28.77 -3.77 12.16
N ASP A 268 29.71 -2.92 11.78
CA ASP A 268 30.46 -2.05 12.69
C ASP A 268 30.03 -0.59 12.49
N LEU A 269 29.32 -0.04 13.48
CA LEU A 269 28.79 1.30 13.44
C LEU A 269 29.86 2.40 13.38
N SER A 270 31.13 2.12 13.65
CA SER A 270 32.22 3.07 13.41
C SER A 270 32.35 3.45 11.94
N ASN A 271 31.88 2.58 11.03
CA ASN A 271 31.86 2.80 9.58
C ASN A 271 30.60 3.53 9.08
N LEU A 272 29.68 3.94 9.95
CA LEU A 272 28.38 4.51 9.54
C LEU A 272 28.55 5.76 8.64
N ASN A 273 29.42 6.68 9.04
CA ASN A 273 29.65 7.92 8.28
C ASN A 273 30.35 7.66 6.95
N GLU A 274 31.32 6.73 6.93
CA GLU A 274 31.99 6.33 5.70
C GLU A 274 31.02 5.62 4.76
N SER A 275 30.16 4.73 5.27
CA SER A 275 29.10 4.07 4.50
C SER A 275 28.18 5.10 3.84
N LYS A 276 27.72 6.10 4.61
CA LYS A 276 26.88 7.18 4.08
C LYS A 276 27.58 7.94 2.95
N LYS A 277 28.87 8.27 3.12
CA LYS A 277 29.66 8.98 2.13
C LYS A 277 29.88 8.15 0.85
N VAL A 278 30.27 6.88 0.99
CA VAL A 278 30.44 5.95 -0.15
C VAL A 278 29.14 5.84 -0.93
N LEU A 279 28.04 5.54 -0.27
CA LEU A 279 26.76 5.38 -0.94
C LEU A 279 26.29 6.67 -1.65
N LYS A 280 26.46 7.83 -1.02
CA LYS A 280 26.13 9.12 -1.66
C LYS A 280 26.95 9.44 -2.92
N SER A 281 28.08 8.80 -3.12
CA SER A 281 28.91 9.00 -4.33
C SER A 281 28.51 8.13 -5.51
N ILE A 282 27.56 7.21 -5.32
CA ILE A 282 27.13 6.26 -6.36
C ILE A 282 26.06 6.94 -7.22
N ASP A 283 26.29 6.96 -8.52
CA ASP A 283 25.33 7.48 -9.50
C ASP A 283 24.03 6.69 -9.48
N GLY A 284 22.89 7.40 -9.35
CA GLY A 284 21.54 6.86 -9.21
C GLY A 284 21.08 6.76 -7.75
N ILE A 285 21.92 7.07 -6.74
CA ILE A 285 21.47 7.22 -5.36
C ILE A 285 21.09 8.70 -5.12
N GLU A 286 19.79 8.92 -4.88
CA GLU A 286 19.24 10.26 -4.62
C GLU A 286 19.64 10.77 -3.22
N ASP A 287 19.50 9.94 -2.20
CA ASP A 287 19.85 10.32 -0.82
C ASP A 287 20.18 9.11 0.05
N VAL A 288 20.97 9.34 1.09
CA VAL A 288 21.31 8.35 2.12
C VAL A 288 21.07 8.98 3.48
N LEU A 289 20.05 8.49 4.16
CA LEU A 289 19.62 8.99 5.46
C LEU A 289 20.13 8.07 6.58
N ILE A 290 20.75 8.62 7.61
CA ILE A 290 20.94 7.85 8.85
C ILE A 290 19.58 7.64 9.53
N LYS A 291 19.50 6.64 10.40
CA LYS A 291 18.27 6.26 11.10
C LYS A 291 17.46 7.44 11.65
N SER A 292 18.11 8.37 12.37
CA SER A 292 17.44 9.53 12.95
C SER A 292 16.88 10.50 11.89
N GLU A 293 17.59 10.69 10.79
CA GLU A 293 17.13 11.52 9.67
C GLU A 293 15.91 10.89 8.98
N ALA A 294 15.96 9.56 8.74
CA ALA A 294 14.84 8.83 8.13
C ALA A 294 13.59 8.85 9.03
N VAL A 295 13.75 8.63 10.33
CA VAL A 295 12.68 8.73 11.33
C VAL A 295 12.02 10.11 11.29
N GLN A 296 12.79 11.17 11.30
CA GLN A 296 12.28 12.53 11.28
C GLN A 296 11.62 12.90 9.94
N LYS A 297 12.27 12.56 8.82
CA LYS A 297 11.82 12.94 7.48
C LYS A 297 10.51 12.24 7.08
N PHE A 298 10.33 10.96 7.47
CA PHE A 298 9.25 10.11 7.01
C PHE A 298 8.34 9.58 8.14
N ASN A 299 8.48 10.08 9.36
CA ASN A 299 7.71 9.61 10.52
C ASN A 299 7.78 8.08 10.70
N LEU A 300 8.98 7.49 10.63
CA LEU A 300 9.21 6.05 10.75
C LEU A 300 9.42 5.63 12.21
N ASN A 301 9.21 4.34 12.48
CA ASN A 301 9.57 3.75 13.77
C ASN A 301 11.05 3.34 13.77
N SER A 302 11.84 3.86 14.72
CA SER A 302 13.30 3.65 14.78
C SER A 302 13.72 2.19 15.00
N THR A 303 12.84 1.36 15.59
CA THR A 303 13.10 -0.07 15.84
C THR A 303 12.78 -0.96 14.63
N SER A 304 12.11 -0.41 13.61
CA SER A 304 11.64 -1.14 12.44
C SER A 304 12.45 -0.86 11.17
N ILE A 305 13.50 -0.04 11.25
CA ILE A 305 14.33 0.37 10.11
C ILE A 305 15.82 0.13 10.34
N GLY A 306 16.61 0.13 9.25
CA GLY A 306 18.06 -0.05 9.27
C GLY A 306 18.85 1.13 9.89
N ASP A 307 20.16 1.01 9.94
CA ASP A 307 21.06 2.09 10.38
C ASP A 307 21.13 3.21 9.34
N LEU A 308 20.97 2.84 8.04
CA LEU A 308 20.79 3.74 6.92
C LEU A 308 19.49 3.37 6.17
N MET A 309 18.86 4.39 5.59
CA MET A 309 17.86 4.27 4.54
C MET A 309 18.42 4.89 3.26
N VAL A 310 18.52 4.11 2.21
CA VAL A 310 19.03 4.55 0.90
C VAL A 310 17.86 4.75 -0.04
N LEU A 311 17.80 5.91 -0.68
CA LEU A 311 16.78 6.31 -1.64
C LEU A 311 17.41 6.33 -3.03
N GLY A 312 16.77 5.69 -4.00
CA GLY A 312 17.16 5.72 -5.40
C GLY A 312 16.48 6.85 -6.17
N GLU A 313 17.11 7.31 -7.24
CA GLU A 313 16.45 8.10 -8.26
C GLU A 313 15.27 7.34 -8.88
N LYS A 314 14.40 8.02 -9.63
CA LYS A 314 13.14 7.47 -10.14
C LYS A 314 13.28 6.10 -10.80
N GLU A 315 14.35 5.92 -11.60
CA GLU A 315 14.56 4.70 -12.39
C GLU A 315 15.37 3.61 -11.66
N VAL A 316 15.79 3.86 -10.41
CA VAL A 316 16.65 2.97 -9.65
C VAL A 316 15.82 2.01 -8.80
N VAL A 317 16.30 0.77 -8.73
CA VAL A 317 15.89 -0.23 -7.74
C VAL A 317 17.08 -0.80 -6.99
N PHE A 318 16.80 -1.25 -5.79
CA PHE A 318 17.72 -1.98 -4.93
C PHE A 318 17.24 -3.42 -4.76
N GLY A 319 18.16 -4.37 -4.75
CA GLY A 319 17.91 -5.78 -4.53
C GLY A 319 18.83 -6.37 -3.48
N SER A 320 18.63 -7.64 -3.15
CA SER A 320 19.59 -8.44 -2.36
C SER A 320 20.85 -8.74 -3.19
N SER A 321 21.94 -9.12 -2.49
CA SER A 321 23.27 -9.31 -3.10
C SER A 321 23.34 -10.41 -4.16
N ASP A 322 22.38 -11.32 -4.19
CA ASP A 322 22.24 -12.40 -5.15
C ASP A 322 21.57 -11.99 -6.48
N ILE A 323 20.94 -10.81 -6.55
CA ILE A 323 20.30 -10.29 -7.75
C ILE A 323 21.34 -9.50 -8.57
N SER A 324 21.62 -9.96 -9.79
CA SER A 324 22.64 -9.36 -10.69
C SER A 324 22.05 -8.54 -11.84
N SER A 325 20.76 -8.67 -12.12
CA SER A 325 20.09 -7.97 -13.21
C SER A 325 18.62 -7.71 -12.88
N ILE A 326 18.03 -6.73 -13.54
CA ILE A 326 16.60 -6.44 -13.46
C ILE A 326 15.84 -7.14 -14.60
N PRO A 327 14.57 -7.54 -14.37
CA PRO A 327 13.70 -7.98 -15.45
C PRO A 327 13.49 -6.88 -16.49
N ASN A 328 13.30 -7.27 -17.75
CA ASN A 328 12.90 -6.33 -18.80
C ASN A 328 11.54 -5.72 -18.42
N ASP A 329 11.38 -4.43 -18.72
CA ASP A 329 10.15 -3.68 -18.49
C ASP A 329 9.67 -3.71 -17.03
N LEU A 330 10.61 -3.76 -16.06
CA LEU A 330 10.28 -3.72 -14.65
C LEU A 330 9.62 -2.39 -14.29
N ARG A 331 8.43 -2.47 -13.70
CA ARG A 331 7.78 -1.37 -12.99
C ARG A 331 7.72 -1.69 -11.51
N SER A 332 8.07 -0.72 -10.68
CA SER A 332 8.11 -0.92 -9.23
C SER A 332 7.90 0.41 -8.48
N HIS A 333 7.93 0.32 -7.17
CA HIS A 333 7.63 1.41 -6.24
C HIS A 333 8.60 1.44 -5.05
N ALA A 334 8.21 1.98 -3.91
CA ALA A 334 9.00 2.15 -2.68
C ALA A 334 10.01 3.30 -2.71
N SER A 335 9.91 4.23 -3.65
CA SER A 335 10.69 5.47 -3.66
C SER A 335 9.83 6.69 -3.32
N THR A 336 10.44 7.86 -3.27
CA THR A 336 9.73 9.14 -3.06
C THR A 336 8.86 9.51 -4.26
N TYR A 337 9.16 8.99 -5.44
CA TYR A 337 8.49 9.30 -6.70
C TYR A 337 7.09 8.67 -6.80
N GLU A 338 6.84 7.54 -6.16
CA GLU A 338 5.54 6.86 -6.13
C GLU A 338 4.64 7.31 -4.97
N THR A 339 4.94 8.45 -4.33
CA THR A 339 4.12 8.98 -3.21
C THR A 339 2.99 9.90 -3.65
N LYS A 340 2.98 10.41 -4.88
CA LYS A 340 1.90 11.26 -5.41
C LYS A 340 0.77 10.38 -5.94
N ILE A 341 -0.33 10.31 -5.20
CA ILE A 341 -1.44 9.41 -5.48
C ILE A 341 -2.76 10.18 -5.54
N PRO A 342 -3.80 9.66 -6.23
CA PRO A 342 -5.12 10.28 -6.25
C PRO A 342 -5.89 10.04 -4.94
N LEU A 343 -6.73 10.98 -4.58
CA LEU A 343 -7.80 10.82 -3.61
C LEU A 343 -9.09 11.40 -4.17
N ILE A 344 -10.12 10.58 -4.18
CA ILE A 344 -11.47 10.94 -4.57
C ILE A 344 -12.38 10.77 -3.36
N GLY A 345 -13.17 11.79 -3.04
CA GLY A 345 -14.24 11.72 -2.06
C GLY A 345 -15.60 11.87 -2.73
N ILE A 346 -16.56 11.01 -2.41
CA ILE A 346 -17.88 10.94 -3.00
C ILE A 346 -18.93 10.97 -1.88
N ASN A 347 -20.00 11.74 -2.03
CA ASN A 347 -21.03 11.96 -1.02
C ASN A 347 -20.47 12.49 0.32
N THR A 348 -19.38 13.23 0.31
CA THR A 348 -18.76 13.80 1.50
C THR A 348 -18.87 15.31 1.52
N THR A 349 -19.22 15.86 2.68
CA THR A 349 -19.24 17.31 2.93
C THR A 349 -17.96 17.83 3.56
N LYS A 350 -17.00 16.95 3.83
CA LYS A 350 -15.70 17.34 4.39
C LYS A 350 -14.93 18.18 3.37
N ASN A 351 -14.38 19.31 3.83
CA ASN A 351 -13.55 20.15 2.97
C ASN A 351 -12.38 19.32 2.40
N PRO A 352 -12.18 19.27 1.07
CA PRO A 352 -11.08 18.55 0.43
C PRO A 352 -9.69 18.90 0.96
N ASP A 353 -9.47 20.14 1.45
CA ASP A 353 -8.19 20.58 1.98
C ASP A 353 -7.78 19.89 3.30
N TYR A 354 -8.72 19.23 3.98
CA TYR A 354 -8.43 18.36 5.10
C TYR A 354 -7.54 17.17 4.71
N PHE A 355 -7.74 16.66 3.51
CA PHE A 355 -7.05 15.48 3.02
C PHE A 355 -5.74 15.87 2.34
N ILE A 356 -4.64 15.82 3.06
CA ILE A 356 -3.28 16.10 2.55
C ILE A 356 -2.47 14.82 2.28
N GLU A 357 -2.85 13.74 2.97
CA GLU A 357 -2.23 12.41 2.89
C GLU A 357 -3.32 11.33 2.82
N ASN A 358 -3.02 10.15 2.30
CA ASN A 358 -3.98 9.05 2.24
C ASN A 358 -4.49 8.62 3.62
N ARG A 359 -3.65 8.69 4.67
CA ARG A 359 -4.05 8.41 6.06
C ARG A 359 -5.09 9.39 6.62
N SER A 360 -5.26 10.57 6.00
CA SER A 360 -6.30 11.53 6.42
C SER A 360 -7.70 10.94 6.30
N ILE A 361 -7.90 9.94 5.43
CA ILE A 361 -9.15 9.16 5.32
C ILE A 361 -9.45 8.46 6.65
N GLY A 362 -8.47 7.75 7.21
CA GLY A 362 -8.61 7.05 8.49
C GLY A 362 -8.95 8.00 9.64
N ASN A 363 -8.23 9.12 9.75
CA ASN A 363 -8.52 10.13 10.75
C ASN A 363 -9.96 10.65 10.64
N TYR A 364 -10.40 10.98 9.43
CA TYR A 364 -11.76 11.48 9.22
C TYR A 364 -12.83 10.45 9.59
N ILE A 365 -12.65 9.20 9.21
CA ILE A 365 -13.61 8.13 9.53
C ILE A 365 -13.62 7.87 11.04
N ILE A 366 -12.47 7.76 11.70
CA ILE A 366 -12.34 7.53 13.14
C ILE A 366 -13.05 8.62 13.95
N ASP A 367 -12.89 9.88 13.53
CA ASP A 367 -13.54 11.03 14.19
C ASP A 367 -15.05 11.08 13.94
N SER A 368 -15.56 10.35 12.94
CA SER A 368 -16.95 10.42 12.46
C SER A 368 -17.83 9.25 12.89
N ILE A 369 -17.26 8.15 13.39
CA ILE A 369 -17.98 6.93 13.81
C ILE A 369 -18.18 6.79 15.33
#